data_831245355ff486cbe27ce749af46153f
#
_entry.id   831245355ff486cbe27ce749af46153f
#
_cell.length_a   1.000
_cell.length_b   1.000
_cell.length_c   1.000
_cell.angle_alpha   90.00
_cell.angle_beta   90.00
_cell.angle_gamma   90.00
#
_symmetry.space_group_name_H-M   'P 1'
#
loop_
_entity.id
_entity.type
_entity.pdbx_description
1 polymer ?
#
loop_
_entity_poly.entity_id
_entity_poly.type
_entity_poly.pdbx_seq_one_letter_code
_entity_poly.pdbx_strand_id
1 'polypeptide(L)'
;MADVTVLGIGNILMRDDGVGVRLMEALRESRRWPDCVEFIDGGAGGLGLLTVIESARRLVVLDAAEMGLAPGRHRVIGERELAAQAAEHRLSLHDLSFPETLRLARLTGAGPEEMVILAIQPGVVDFGTILGDDVRAALPSLVEIAADLVEGMLKPSRAGGGEAVADPIGSDETR
;
A
#
# COMPACT_ATOMS: atom_id res chain seq x y z
N MET A 1 -5.32 13.65 15.02
CA MET A 1 -5.64 12.89 13.82
C MET A 1 -4.32 12.40 13.26
N ALA A 2 -4.19 11.13 12.89
CA ALA A 2 -2.94 10.63 12.35
C ALA A 2 -2.66 11.27 10.97
N ASP A 3 -1.39 11.59 10.71
CA ASP A 3 -0.97 12.09 9.38
C ASP A 3 -0.69 10.94 8.42
N VAL A 4 -0.20 9.81 8.94
CA VAL A 4 0.09 8.60 8.18
C VAL A 4 -0.54 7.40 8.89
N THR A 5 -1.35 6.64 8.18
CA THR A 5 -1.91 5.37 8.63
C THR A 5 -1.17 4.22 7.92
N VAL A 6 -0.64 3.28 8.70
CA VAL A 6 -0.03 2.03 8.20
C VAL A 6 -1.04 0.92 8.41
N LEU A 7 -1.50 0.34 7.32
CA LEU A 7 -2.52 -0.69 7.29
C LEU A 7 -1.90 -2.03 6.88
N GLY A 8 -1.84 -2.99 7.80
CA GLY A 8 -1.47 -4.37 7.50
C GLY A 8 -2.70 -5.19 7.14
N ILE A 9 -2.69 -5.84 5.98
CA ILE A 9 -3.79 -6.70 5.50
C ILE A 9 -3.29 -8.13 5.38
N GLY A 10 -4.16 -9.09 5.61
CA GLY A 10 -3.94 -10.52 5.43
C GLY A 10 -4.46 -11.36 6.59
N ASN A 11 -4.65 -12.64 6.35
CA ASN A 11 -5.12 -13.60 7.34
C ASN A 11 -3.94 -14.28 8.03
N ILE A 12 -3.67 -13.93 9.28
CA ILE A 12 -2.56 -14.49 10.07
C ILE A 12 -2.69 -16.00 10.37
N LEU A 13 -3.84 -16.60 10.08
CA LEU A 13 -4.08 -18.05 10.18
C LEU A 13 -3.77 -18.79 8.87
N MET A 14 -3.38 -18.07 7.83
CA MET A 14 -3.11 -18.59 6.50
C MET A 14 -1.65 -18.34 6.07
N ARG A 15 -0.70 -18.52 7.00
CA ARG A 15 0.75 -18.41 6.78
C ARG A 15 1.14 -17.12 6.07
N ASP A 16 1.64 -17.19 4.82
CA ASP A 16 2.18 -16.05 4.09
C ASP A 16 1.13 -15.01 3.68
N ASP A 17 -0.15 -15.39 3.64
CA ASP A 17 -1.24 -14.43 3.47
C ASP A 17 -1.26 -13.37 4.60
N GLY A 18 -0.86 -13.76 5.81
CA GLY A 18 -0.75 -12.85 6.95
C GLY A 18 0.48 -11.95 6.95
N VAL A 19 1.31 -11.93 5.90
CA VAL A 19 2.57 -11.19 5.89
C VAL A 19 2.39 -9.69 6.08
N GLY A 20 1.31 -9.10 5.54
CA GLY A 20 1.06 -7.66 5.69
C GLY A 20 0.83 -7.26 7.15
N VAL A 21 0.04 -8.04 7.89
CA VAL A 21 -0.19 -7.83 9.33
C VAL A 21 1.11 -8.06 10.12
N ARG A 22 1.85 -9.13 9.84
CA ARG A 22 3.11 -9.42 10.51
C ARG A 22 4.18 -8.37 10.26
N LEU A 23 4.24 -7.85 9.04
CA LEU A 23 5.15 -6.76 8.68
C LEU A 23 4.76 -5.46 9.41
N MET A 24 3.48 -5.14 9.49
CA MET A 24 2.97 -3.98 10.22
C MET A 24 3.34 -4.07 11.72
N GLU A 25 3.15 -5.23 12.36
CA GLU A 25 3.54 -5.49 13.74
C GLU A 25 5.05 -5.28 13.94
N ALA A 26 5.88 -5.91 13.08
CA ALA A 26 7.33 -5.79 13.14
C ALA A 26 7.80 -4.35 12.90
N LEU A 27 7.19 -3.63 11.97
CA LEU A 27 7.48 -2.24 11.70
C LEU A 27 7.16 -1.34 12.90
N ARG A 28 6.00 -1.53 13.53
CA ARG A 28 5.60 -0.80 14.73
C ARG A 28 6.63 -0.97 15.85
N GLU A 29 7.17 -2.16 16.02
CA GLU A 29 8.13 -2.50 17.07
C GLU A 29 9.58 -2.13 16.73
N SER A 30 9.90 -1.91 15.45
CA SER A 30 11.26 -1.70 14.96
C SER A 30 11.93 -0.43 15.50
N ARG A 31 11.15 0.61 15.76
CA ARG A 31 11.62 1.93 16.20
C ARG A 31 10.52 2.73 16.90
N ARG A 32 10.88 3.85 17.53
CA ARG A 32 9.89 4.78 18.08
C ARG A 32 9.33 5.66 16.94
N TRP A 33 8.05 5.54 16.69
CA TRP A 33 7.33 6.33 15.70
C TRP A 33 6.76 7.61 16.32
N PRO A 34 6.61 8.72 15.55
CA PRO A 34 5.87 9.89 15.97
C PRO A 34 4.40 9.57 16.26
N ASP A 35 3.77 10.32 17.17
CA ASP A 35 2.35 10.14 17.54
C ASP A 35 1.37 10.38 16.38
N CYS A 36 1.84 10.97 15.27
CA CYS A 36 1.07 11.15 14.04
C CYS A 36 1.10 9.94 13.09
N VAL A 37 1.79 8.84 13.47
CA VAL A 37 1.76 7.56 12.73
C VAL A 37 0.86 6.58 13.48
N GLU A 38 -0.14 6.06 12.79
CA GLU A 38 -1.07 5.07 13.31
C GLU A 38 -0.86 3.72 12.62
N PHE A 39 -0.93 2.62 13.38
CA PHE A 39 -0.78 1.26 12.88
C PHE A 39 -2.07 0.50 13.10
N ILE A 40 -2.66 -0.02 12.02
CA ILE A 40 -3.96 -0.71 12.04
C ILE A 40 -3.82 -2.12 11.45
N ASP A 41 -4.31 -3.09 12.20
CA ASP A 41 -4.54 -4.44 11.70
C ASP A 41 -5.87 -4.47 10.95
N GLY A 42 -5.79 -4.63 9.64
CA GLY A 42 -6.94 -4.73 8.73
C GLY A 42 -7.51 -6.15 8.61
N GLY A 43 -6.88 -7.13 9.26
CA GLY A 43 -7.29 -8.54 9.16
C GLY A 43 -7.33 -9.02 7.71
N ALA A 44 -8.27 -9.90 7.42
CA ALA A 44 -8.46 -10.48 6.08
C ALA A 44 -9.11 -9.51 5.05
N GLY A 45 -9.23 -8.23 5.38
CA GLY A 45 -9.77 -7.25 4.45
C GLY A 45 -11.31 -7.12 4.47
N GLY A 46 -11.88 -6.74 3.33
CA GLY A 46 -13.32 -6.55 3.17
C GLY A 46 -13.84 -5.16 3.54
N LEU A 47 -15.16 -5.03 3.70
CA LEU A 47 -15.82 -3.75 4.00
C LEU A 47 -15.35 -3.07 5.29
N GLY A 48 -14.78 -3.82 6.24
CA GLY A 48 -14.22 -3.25 7.46
C GLY A 48 -13.10 -2.24 7.19
N LEU A 49 -12.41 -2.36 6.07
CA LEU A 49 -11.36 -1.43 5.66
C LEU A 49 -11.88 -0.07 5.20
N LEU A 50 -13.16 0.03 4.83
CA LEU A 50 -13.74 1.26 4.28
C LEU A 50 -13.56 2.43 5.23
N THR A 51 -13.90 2.25 6.52
CA THR A 51 -13.76 3.30 7.53
C THR A 51 -12.31 3.74 7.70
N VAL A 52 -11.35 2.80 7.66
CA VAL A 52 -9.92 3.10 7.74
C VAL A 52 -9.47 3.91 6.54
N ILE A 53 -9.85 3.48 5.34
CA ILE A 53 -9.50 4.16 4.07
C ILE A 53 -10.10 5.57 4.04
N GLU A 54 -11.37 5.74 4.44
CA GLU A 54 -12.05 7.03 4.45
C GLU A 54 -11.47 8.02 5.46
N SER A 55 -10.96 7.52 6.59
CA SER A 55 -10.39 8.36 7.65
C SER A 55 -8.90 8.67 7.47
N ALA A 56 -8.19 7.88 6.66
CA ALA A 56 -6.77 8.05 6.45
C ALA A 56 -6.48 9.27 5.58
N ARG A 57 -5.55 10.13 6.04
CA ARG A 57 -5.03 11.22 5.22
C ARG A 57 -3.98 10.72 4.24
N ARG A 58 -2.99 9.98 4.73
CA ARG A 58 -1.96 9.29 3.95
C ARG A 58 -1.93 7.83 4.35
N LEU A 59 -1.86 6.93 3.40
CA LEU A 59 -2.04 5.50 3.65
C LEU A 59 -0.88 4.69 3.08
N VAL A 60 -0.21 3.95 3.94
CA VAL A 60 0.75 2.89 3.58
C VAL A 60 0.07 1.55 3.80
N VAL A 61 -0.13 0.79 2.75
CA VAL A 61 -0.73 -0.56 2.81
C VAL A 61 0.35 -1.60 2.69
N LEU A 62 0.31 -2.60 3.57
CA LEU A 62 1.18 -3.76 3.57
C LEU A 62 0.31 -4.99 3.35
N ASP A 63 0.52 -5.73 2.24
CA ASP A 63 -0.38 -6.82 1.85
C ASP A 63 0.36 -7.92 1.09
N ALA A 64 -0.15 -9.14 1.19
CA ALA A 64 0.26 -10.25 0.33
C ALA A 64 -0.38 -10.08 -1.06
N ALA A 65 0.40 -10.23 -2.12
CA ALA A 65 -0.13 -10.19 -3.48
C ALA A 65 0.54 -11.20 -4.39
N GLU A 66 -0.28 -11.92 -5.17
CA GLU A 66 0.21 -12.82 -6.20
C GLU A 66 0.68 -12.02 -7.42
N MET A 67 1.99 -12.00 -7.64
CA MET A 67 2.64 -11.20 -8.68
C MET A 67 3.49 -12.04 -9.64
N GLY A 68 3.52 -13.36 -9.47
CA GLY A 68 4.38 -14.27 -10.24
C GLY A 68 5.88 -14.11 -9.92
N LEU A 69 6.22 -13.59 -8.76
CA LEU A 69 7.59 -13.41 -8.31
C LEU A 69 8.04 -14.57 -7.40
N ALA A 70 9.32 -14.63 -7.06
CA ALA A 70 9.79 -15.53 -6.02
C ALA A 70 9.24 -15.10 -4.66
N PRO A 71 8.92 -16.06 -3.74
CA PRO A 71 8.42 -15.75 -2.41
C PRO A 71 9.31 -14.76 -1.65
N GLY A 72 8.70 -13.82 -0.92
CA GLY A 72 9.40 -12.76 -0.20
C GLY A 72 9.86 -11.57 -1.07
N ARG A 73 9.73 -11.66 -2.40
CA ARG A 73 9.94 -10.50 -3.28
C ARG A 73 8.77 -9.53 -3.13
N HIS A 74 9.00 -8.27 -3.44
CA HIS A 74 8.00 -7.23 -3.26
C HIS A 74 7.94 -6.27 -4.45
N ARG A 75 6.87 -5.51 -4.50
CA ARG A 75 6.71 -4.32 -5.36
C ARG A 75 6.12 -3.18 -4.54
N VAL A 76 6.53 -1.97 -4.87
CA VAL A 76 5.91 -0.75 -4.36
C VAL A 76 4.98 -0.24 -5.46
N ILE A 77 3.68 -0.18 -5.15
CA ILE A 77 2.63 0.16 -6.10
C ILE A 77 1.99 1.48 -5.67
N GLY A 78 2.06 2.48 -6.53
CA GLY A 78 1.39 3.76 -6.31
C GLY A 78 -0.07 3.73 -6.76
N GLU A 79 -0.83 4.75 -6.36
CA GLU A 79 -2.27 4.85 -6.65
C GLU A 79 -2.59 4.79 -8.15
N ARG A 80 -1.78 5.42 -9.01
CA ARG A 80 -2.00 5.42 -10.47
C ARG A 80 -1.88 4.03 -11.08
N GLU A 81 -0.91 3.25 -10.61
CA GLU A 81 -0.70 1.88 -11.08
C GLU A 81 -1.84 0.96 -10.61
N LEU A 82 -2.26 1.11 -9.35
CA LEU A 82 -3.40 0.38 -8.80
C LEU A 82 -4.69 0.67 -9.56
N ALA A 83 -4.97 1.93 -9.87
CA ALA A 83 -6.14 2.34 -10.63
C ALA A 83 -6.16 1.74 -12.05
N ALA A 84 -5.01 1.63 -12.70
CA ALA A 84 -4.89 1.01 -14.02
C ALA A 84 -5.20 -0.49 -13.96
N GLN A 85 -4.72 -1.21 -12.94
CA GLN A 85 -5.01 -2.64 -12.75
C GLN A 85 -6.47 -2.91 -12.38
N ALA A 86 -7.07 -2.05 -11.55
CA ALA A 86 -8.47 -2.20 -11.13
C ALA A 86 -9.51 -1.97 -12.25
N ALA A 87 -9.14 -1.29 -13.34
CA ALA A 87 -10.03 -1.05 -14.48
C ALA A 87 -10.38 -2.33 -15.26
N GLU A 88 -9.60 -3.40 -15.11
CA GLU A 88 -9.78 -4.66 -15.84
C GLU A 88 -10.68 -5.67 -15.11
N HIS A 89 -11.02 -5.47 -13.83
CA HIS A 89 -11.78 -6.41 -13.02
C HIS A 89 -13.19 -5.91 -12.70
N ARG A 90 -14.19 -6.83 -12.85
CA ARG A 90 -15.59 -6.57 -12.47
C ARG A 90 -15.76 -6.70 -10.96
N LEU A 91 -16.43 -5.74 -10.33
CA LEU A 91 -16.76 -5.74 -8.91
C LEU A 91 -17.63 -6.95 -8.52
N SER A 92 -17.17 -7.72 -7.53
CA SER A 92 -17.98 -8.70 -6.79
C SER A 92 -18.14 -8.24 -5.34
N LEU A 93 -19.38 -8.12 -4.86
CA LEU A 93 -19.67 -7.69 -3.49
C LEU A 93 -19.35 -8.77 -2.43
N HIS A 94 -19.02 -9.99 -2.85
CA HIS A 94 -18.81 -11.12 -1.94
C HIS A 94 -17.36 -11.29 -1.45
N ASP A 95 -16.39 -10.74 -2.20
CA ASP A 95 -14.96 -10.79 -1.86
C ASP A 95 -14.34 -9.42 -2.15
N LEU A 96 -14.67 -8.41 -1.33
CA LEU A 96 -14.11 -7.08 -1.50
C LEU A 96 -12.63 -7.08 -1.12
N SER A 97 -11.78 -7.08 -2.13
CA SER A 97 -10.36 -6.84 -1.99
C SER A 97 -10.08 -5.38 -1.61
N PHE A 98 -8.87 -5.09 -1.16
CA PHE A 98 -8.46 -3.71 -0.86
C PHE A 98 -8.69 -2.74 -2.04
N PRO A 99 -8.32 -3.07 -3.31
CA PRO A 99 -8.60 -2.19 -4.46
C PRO A 99 -10.07 -1.86 -4.67
N GLU A 100 -10.97 -2.83 -4.43
CA GLU A 100 -12.42 -2.62 -4.56
C GLU A 100 -12.97 -1.74 -3.44
N THR A 101 -12.49 -1.92 -2.22
CA THR A 101 -12.87 -1.09 -1.07
C THR A 101 -12.36 0.35 -1.25
N LEU A 102 -11.14 0.53 -1.75
CA LEU A 102 -10.61 1.85 -2.10
C LEU A 102 -11.46 2.54 -3.18
N ARG A 103 -11.86 1.79 -4.21
CA ARG A 103 -12.74 2.32 -5.26
C ARG A 103 -14.08 2.76 -4.71
N LEU A 104 -14.65 2.02 -3.77
CA LEU A 104 -15.89 2.39 -3.08
C LEU A 104 -15.71 3.70 -2.29
N ALA A 105 -14.63 3.84 -1.52
CA ALA A 105 -14.31 5.08 -0.80
C ALA A 105 -14.19 6.27 -1.76
N ARG A 106 -13.56 6.09 -2.92
CA ARG A 106 -13.45 7.17 -3.94
C ARG A 106 -14.79 7.57 -4.55
N LEU A 107 -15.73 6.62 -4.70
CA LEU A 107 -17.09 6.91 -5.20
C LEU A 107 -17.91 7.79 -4.22
N THR A 108 -17.65 7.67 -2.92
CA THR A 108 -18.26 8.51 -1.88
C THR A 108 -17.56 9.87 -1.69
N GLY A 109 -16.50 10.13 -2.46
CA GLY A 109 -15.70 11.36 -2.34
C GLY A 109 -14.75 11.34 -1.15
N ALA A 110 -14.53 10.17 -0.54
CA ALA A 110 -13.62 9.95 0.56
C ALA A 110 -12.36 9.19 0.13
N GLY A 111 -11.39 9.13 1.02
CA GLY A 111 -10.16 8.35 0.84
C GLY A 111 -8.88 9.19 0.97
N PRO A 112 -7.72 8.55 1.03
CA PRO A 112 -6.47 9.22 1.33
C PRO A 112 -6.04 10.21 0.23
N GLU A 113 -5.35 11.29 0.65
CA GLU A 113 -4.72 12.25 -0.26
C GLU A 113 -3.53 11.63 -1.01
N GLU A 114 -2.83 10.72 -0.34
CA GLU A 114 -1.67 10.01 -0.86
C GLU A 114 -1.68 8.57 -0.38
N MET A 115 -1.34 7.62 -1.26
CA MET A 115 -1.34 6.22 -0.93
C MET A 115 -0.22 5.47 -1.65
N VAL A 116 0.33 4.46 -0.95
CA VAL A 116 1.27 3.49 -1.49
C VAL A 116 0.99 2.10 -0.93
N ILE A 117 1.20 1.08 -1.74
CA ILE A 117 1.11 -0.32 -1.33
C ILE A 117 2.50 -0.94 -1.42
N LEU A 118 2.93 -1.59 -0.35
CA LEU A 118 4.01 -2.56 -0.38
C LEU A 118 3.40 -3.94 -0.51
N ALA A 119 3.40 -4.46 -1.73
CA ALA A 119 2.88 -5.78 -2.07
C ALA A 119 4.00 -6.82 -1.92
N ILE A 120 3.76 -7.90 -1.19
CA ILE A 120 4.72 -8.97 -0.91
C ILE A 120 4.24 -10.26 -1.59
N GLN A 121 5.12 -10.91 -2.36
CA GLN A 121 4.82 -12.20 -2.96
C GLN A 121 4.77 -13.29 -1.89
N PRO A 122 3.62 -13.93 -1.65
CA PRO A 122 3.53 -15.09 -0.78
C PRO A 122 4.15 -16.34 -1.44
N GLY A 123 4.58 -17.29 -0.64
CA GLY A 123 5.03 -18.60 -1.11
C GLY A 123 4.03 -19.69 -0.75
N VAL A 124 3.65 -19.77 0.52
CA VAL A 124 2.76 -20.81 1.04
C VAL A 124 1.52 -20.16 1.67
N VAL A 125 0.37 -20.35 1.05
CA VAL A 125 -0.93 -19.93 1.58
C VAL A 125 -1.71 -21.19 1.97
N ASP A 126 -1.65 -21.56 3.23
CA ASP A 126 -2.29 -22.73 3.82
C ASP A 126 -2.50 -22.49 5.32
N PHE A 127 -3.29 -23.33 5.97
CA PHE A 127 -3.54 -23.21 7.41
C PHE A 127 -2.24 -23.24 8.21
N GLY A 128 -2.06 -22.24 9.04
CA GLY A 128 -0.92 -22.09 9.94
C GLY A 128 -0.64 -20.65 10.30
N THR A 129 0.14 -20.44 11.35
CA THR A 129 0.44 -19.10 11.89
C THR A 129 1.89 -18.64 11.61
N ILE A 130 2.71 -19.52 11.02
CA ILE A 130 4.13 -19.28 10.79
C ILE A 130 4.35 -19.00 9.31
N LEU A 131 4.96 -17.85 9.01
CA LEU A 131 5.38 -17.49 7.65
C LEU A 131 6.33 -18.55 7.07
N GLY A 132 6.21 -18.78 5.76
CA GLY A 132 7.17 -19.59 5.02
C GLY A 132 8.60 -19.06 5.15
N ASP A 133 9.59 -19.93 4.96
CA ASP A 133 10.99 -19.61 5.25
C ASP A 133 11.49 -18.41 4.42
N ASP A 134 11.16 -18.35 3.14
CA ASP A 134 11.59 -17.27 2.23
C ASP A 134 10.95 -15.91 2.62
N VAL A 135 9.65 -15.90 2.90
CA VAL A 135 8.92 -14.68 3.32
C VAL A 135 9.44 -14.22 4.69
N ARG A 136 9.65 -15.17 5.62
CA ARG A 136 10.21 -14.86 6.94
C ARG A 136 11.64 -14.31 6.85
N ALA A 137 12.47 -14.86 5.98
CA ALA A 137 13.84 -14.38 5.75
C ALA A 137 13.87 -12.97 5.14
N ALA A 138 12.85 -12.61 4.33
CA ALA A 138 12.73 -11.28 3.73
C ALA A 138 12.23 -10.21 4.73
N LEU A 139 11.58 -10.59 5.83
CA LEU A 139 10.89 -9.68 6.74
C LEU A 139 11.78 -8.53 7.26
N PRO A 140 13.04 -8.72 7.68
CA PRO A 140 13.88 -7.61 8.13
C PRO A 140 14.11 -6.53 7.06
N SER A 141 14.34 -6.93 5.82
CA SER A 141 14.51 -5.97 4.71
C SER A 141 13.19 -5.28 4.33
N LEU A 142 12.07 -5.99 4.41
CA LEU A 142 10.75 -5.42 4.18
C LEU A 142 10.37 -4.37 5.24
N VAL A 143 10.80 -4.57 6.50
CA VAL A 143 10.62 -3.57 7.57
C VAL A 143 11.33 -2.27 7.24
N GLU A 144 12.58 -2.32 6.75
CA GLU A 144 13.30 -1.10 6.37
C GLU A 144 12.65 -0.39 5.17
N ILE A 145 12.21 -1.15 4.16
CA ILE A 145 11.50 -0.59 3.01
C ILE A 145 10.19 0.08 3.45
N ALA A 146 9.41 -0.61 4.30
CA ALA A 146 8.17 -0.05 4.83
C ALA A 146 8.42 1.21 5.67
N ALA A 147 9.51 1.23 6.45
CA ALA A 147 9.92 2.40 7.22
C ALA A 147 10.24 3.60 6.31
N ASP A 148 11.00 3.38 5.24
CA ASP A 148 11.32 4.42 4.26
C ASP A 148 10.06 5.01 3.60
N LEU A 149 9.06 4.16 3.30
CA LEU A 149 7.77 4.60 2.77
C LEU A 149 7.01 5.49 3.76
N VAL A 150 6.93 5.08 5.02
CA VAL A 150 6.28 5.87 6.09
C VAL A 150 7.01 7.20 6.30
N GLU A 151 8.33 7.19 6.40
CA GLU A 151 9.15 8.40 6.55
C GLU A 151 9.04 9.32 5.32
N GLY A 152 8.92 8.74 4.13
CA GLY A 152 8.65 9.49 2.89
C GLY A 152 7.33 10.25 2.97
N MET A 153 6.29 9.60 3.46
CA MET A 153 4.96 10.21 3.63
C MET A 153 4.89 11.22 4.78
N LEU A 154 5.75 11.15 5.78
CA LEU A 154 5.82 12.15 6.85
C LEU A 154 6.40 13.48 6.38
N LYS A 155 7.18 13.47 5.28
CA LYS A 155 7.70 14.72 4.69
C LYS A 155 6.56 15.50 4.04
N PRO A 156 6.56 16.85 4.14
CA PRO A 156 5.55 17.63 3.45
C PRO A 156 5.61 17.35 1.94
N SER A 157 4.44 17.04 1.35
CA SER A 157 4.33 16.86 -0.10
C SER A 157 4.91 18.10 -0.79
N ARG A 158 5.91 17.92 -1.64
CA ARG A 158 6.38 19.01 -2.50
C ARG A 158 5.25 19.33 -3.46
N ALA A 159 4.45 20.34 -3.11
CA ALA A 159 3.41 20.87 -3.98
C ALA A 159 4.02 21.15 -5.35
N GLY A 160 3.45 20.51 -6.37
CA GLY A 160 3.55 20.76 -7.80
C GLY A 160 4.65 21.69 -8.29
N GLY A 161 5.81 21.15 -8.59
CA GLY A 161 6.69 21.70 -9.61
C GLY A 161 6.15 21.29 -10.99
N GLY A 162 5.16 22.00 -11.50
CA GLY A 162 4.85 21.98 -12.92
C GLY A 162 6.03 22.60 -13.65
N GLU A 163 6.96 21.78 -14.13
CA GLU A 163 7.87 22.22 -15.20
C GLU A 163 7.01 22.45 -16.44
N ALA A 164 6.70 23.71 -16.66
CA ALA A 164 6.26 24.18 -17.98
C ALA A 164 7.37 23.85 -18.96
N VAL A 165 7.12 22.85 -19.81
CA VAL A 165 7.92 22.65 -21.02
C VAL A 165 7.70 23.88 -21.88
N ALA A 166 8.67 24.75 -21.92
CA ALA A 166 8.73 25.87 -22.86
C ALA A 166 8.88 25.27 -24.27
N ASP A 167 7.85 25.43 -25.09
CA ASP A 167 7.93 25.24 -26.53
C ASP A 167 8.92 26.24 -27.11
N PRO A 168 9.94 25.80 -27.85
CA PRO A 168 10.71 26.70 -28.66
C PRO A 168 9.97 26.88 -30.00
N ILE A 169 9.11 27.89 -30.07
CA ILE A 169 8.67 28.43 -31.37
C ILE A 169 9.84 29.19 -31.95
N GLY A 170 10.56 28.54 -32.80
CA GLY A 170 11.50 29.17 -33.72
C GLY A 170 10.77 29.54 -35.00
N SER A 171 10.30 30.77 -35.07
CA SER A 171 9.96 31.45 -36.32
C SER A 171 11.22 31.66 -37.14
N ASP A 172 11.30 31.13 -38.32
CA ASP A 172 12.14 31.66 -39.36
C ASP A 172 11.33 31.94 -40.62
N GLU A 173 10.96 33.21 -40.75
CA GLU A 173 10.61 33.82 -42.02
C GLU A 173 11.93 34.16 -42.72
N THR A 174 12.13 33.72 -43.95
CA THR A 174 12.50 34.64 -45.01
C THR A 174 12.83 33.92 -46.33
N ARG A 175 12.11 34.36 -47.34
CA ARG A 175 12.40 34.41 -48.79
C ARG A 175 12.02 33.22 -49.63
#